data_513c27689ac1e8c950f4fec0c0e6b136
#
_entry.id   513c27689ac1e8c950f4fec0c0e6b136
#
_cell.length_a   1.000
_cell.length_b   1.000
_cell.length_c   1.000
_cell.angle_alpha   90.00
_cell.angle_beta   90.00
_cell.angle_gamma   90.00
#
_symmetry.space_group_name_H-M   'P 1'
#
loop_
_entity.id
_entity.type
_entity.pdbx_description
1 polymer ?
#
loop_
_entity_poly.entity_id
_entity_poly.type
_entity_poly.pdbx_seq_one_letter_code
_entity_poly.pdbx_strand_id
1 'polypeptide(L)'
;MTENHRTTPAPRPGTPSRGLSRRSMLLGSAALVGGAFVATGLASCAPGAVTGSGTDVAQLKFWHLLSGGDGVKMSALIDQANEENPEFHATQTVLAWGTPYYTKLAMASAGGRAPDVAIMHASRVPGYAPGGLLDPWDVEKLASYGIREQDFAEAVWQKGFSGDDLYSVALDSHPFILLYNTDIAAQAGALGADGKLVEITSPEQFLEVANAMQRVTGKNGASWGYLNDGAQLWRMFYTFYKQQGADMVLREGGTVEYDEEAAVTALEFMQQLTDGTAMATASDIQSGIAQFVSGESGMLFTGVWEVPSAENAGIPFDGSIIPTLFGTPAVYADSHAFVLPRQSVVDETKREDVYKMVSTILKDSISWAAAGHIPAYLPIVESPEYAELRPQANYAEAADYLNYDPPAWFTGSGSDFQTYFLDSIQSVILAKDDAAAGMRAFVARVNTQLSRPAPV
;
A
#
# COMPACT_ATOMS: atom_id res chain seq x y z
N MET A 1 4.81 -53.01 -56.78
CA MET A 1 3.57 -53.84 -56.63
C MET A 1 2.76 -53.20 -55.54
N THR A 2 1.62 -52.69 -56.00
CA THR A 2 0.35 -52.34 -55.35
C THR A 2 0.37 -51.39 -54.14
N GLU A 3 0.10 -50.12 -54.47
CA GLU A 3 -0.51 -49.10 -53.65
C GLU A 3 -1.88 -49.55 -53.12
N ASN A 4 -2.16 -49.18 -51.87
CA ASN A 4 -3.54 -49.21 -51.34
C ASN A 4 -3.87 -47.82 -50.74
N HIS A 5 -4.54 -47.02 -51.57
CA HIS A 5 -5.21 -45.79 -51.16
C HIS A 5 -6.42 -46.12 -50.30
N ARG A 6 -6.45 -45.62 -49.07
CA ARG A 6 -7.70 -45.52 -48.26
C ARG A 6 -8.17 -44.07 -48.28
N THR A 7 -9.26 -43.85 -49.00
CA THR A 7 -10.02 -42.62 -49.04
C THR A 7 -10.85 -42.46 -47.77
N THR A 8 -10.65 -41.31 -47.08
CA THR A 8 -11.50 -40.87 -45.98
C THR A 8 -12.71 -40.09 -46.52
N PRO A 9 -13.95 -40.32 -46.04
CA PRO A 9 -15.12 -39.59 -46.50
C PRO A 9 -15.23 -38.19 -45.84
N ALA A 10 -15.74 -37.23 -46.63
CA ALA A 10 -15.99 -35.85 -46.26
C ALA A 10 -17.08 -35.68 -45.23
N PRO A 11 -17.02 -34.67 -44.33
CA PRO A 11 -18.06 -34.37 -43.33
C PRO A 11 -19.28 -33.69 -43.99
N ARG A 12 -20.48 -34.09 -43.52
CA ARG A 12 -21.78 -33.52 -43.90
C ARG A 12 -21.96 -32.12 -43.29
N PRO A 13 -22.68 -31.19 -43.95
CA PRO A 13 -22.95 -29.87 -43.42
C PRO A 13 -23.96 -29.89 -42.25
N GLY A 14 -23.55 -29.28 -41.12
CA GLY A 14 -24.39 -29.11 -39.96
C GLY A 14 -25.41 -27.98 -40.13
N THR A 15 -26.62 -28.24 -39.68
CA THR A 15 -27.74 -27.29 -39.59
C THR A 15 -27.44 -26.11 -38.67
N PRO A 16 -27.87 -24.87 -38.99
CA PRO A 16 -27.63 -23.70 -38.16
C PRO A 16 -28.53 -23.70 -36.91
N SER A 17 -27.91 -23.63 -35.73
CA SER A 17 -28.60 -23.35 -34.47
C SER A 17 -29.06 -21.90 -34.42
N ARG A 18 -30.34 -21.64 -34.30
CA ARG A 18 -30.93 -20.32 -34.06
C ARG A 18 -30.56 -19.84 -32.67
N GLY A 19 -29.68 -18.85 -32.60
CA GLY A 19 -29.39 -18.09 -31.37
C GLY A 19 -30.60 -17.27 -30.93
N LEU A 20 -31.01 -17.44 -29.67
CA LEU A 20 -32.04 -16.65 -29.04
C LEU A 20 -31.54 -15.23 -28.79
N SER A 21 -32.19 -14.26 -29.40
CA SER A 21 -31.93 -12.83 -29.24
C SER A 21 -32.33 -12.34 -27.85
N ARG A 22 -31.49 -11.45 -27.26
CA ARG A 22 -31.71 -10.81 -25.93
C ARG A 22 -33.01 -9.97 -25.81
N ARG A 23 -33.81 -9.85 -26.87
CA ARG A 23 -35.07 -9.10 -26.90
C ARG A 23 -36.31 -9.92 -26.54
N SER A 24 -36.22 -11.23 -26.38
CA SER A 24 -37.37 -12.11 -26.13
C SER A 24 -37.62 -12.41 -24.65
N MET A 25 -36.89 -11.85 -23.72
CA MET A 25 -37.00 -12.11 -22.28
C MET A 25 -37.82 -11.09 -21.48
N LEU A 26 -38.42 -10.09 -22.12
CA LEU A 26 -39.16 -9.03 -21.45
C LEU A 26 -40.68 -8.99 -21.70
N LEU A 27 -41.25 -10.05 -22.24
CA LEU A 27 -42.71 -10.12 -22.46
C LEU A 27 -43.27 -11.50 -22.08
N GLY A 28 -43.39 -11.76 -20.78
CA GLY A 28 -43.98 -13.03 -20.36
C GLY A 28 -44.15 -13.19 -18.85
N SER A 29 -44.79 -12.23 -18.17
CA SER A 29 -45.30 -12.47 -16.81
C SER A 29 -46.41 -11.48 -16.46
N ALA A 30 -47.54 -11.61 -17.09
CA ALA A 30 -48.78 -10.98 -16.66
C ALA A 30 -49.94 -11.93 -17.03
N ALA A 31 -50.37 -12.73 -16.06
CA ALA A 31 -51.78 -13.13 -15.90
C ALA A 31 -51.92 -14.19 -14.78
N LEU A 32 -52.97 -13.98 -14.00
CA LEU A 32 -53.63 -14.89 -13.06
C LEU A 32 -53.11 -14.90 -11.60
N VAL A 33 -53.76 -14.12 -10.72
CA VAL A 33 -54.84 -14.64 -9.85
C VAL A 33 -55.69 -13.46 -9.37
N GLY A 34 -56.99 -13.47 -9.69
CA GLY A 34 -57.97 -12.57 -9.15
C GLY A 34 -58.60 -13.16 -7.89
N GLY A 35 -59.11 -12.30 -7.02
CA GLY A 35 -60.17 -12.62 -6.08
C GLY A 35 -59.84 -12.48 -4.61
N ALA A 36 -60.22 -11.38 -4.01
CA ALA A 36 -61.10 -11.24 -2.86
C ALA A 36 -60.95 -9.84 -2.24
N PHE A 37 -61.86 -8.95 -2.56
CA PHE A 37 -62.09 -7.69 -1.79
C PHE A 37 -62.73 -8.04 -0.46
N VAL A 38 -62.08 -7.69 0.65
CA VAL A 38 -62.76 -7.38 1.91
C VAL A 38 -62.31 -5.99 2.34
N ALA A 39 -63.27 -5.10 2.26
CA ALA A 39 -63.11 -3.73 2.77
C ALA A 39 -63.19 -3.75 4.28
N THR A 40 -62.15 -3.30 4.95
CA THR A 40 -62.19 -2.86 6.36
C THR A 40 -61.30 -1.63 6.56
N GLY A 41 -61.94 -0.53 6.95
CA GLY A 41 -61.46 0.45 7.87
C GLY A 41 -60.30 1.31 7.45
N LEU A 42 -60.57 2.52 6.92
CA LEU A 42 -59.68 3.68 6.98
C LEU A 42 -59.44 4.03 8.47
N ALA A 43 -58.37 3.52 9.06
CA ALA A 43 -57.78 4.09 10.26
C ALA A 43 -56.61 4.99 9.84
N SER A 44 -56.83 6.31 9.91
CA SER A 44 -55.79 7.33 9.83
C SER A 44 -54.73 7.04 10.89
N CYS A 45 -53.61 6.48 10.46
CA CYS A 45 -52.41 6.49 11.30
C CYS A 45 -51.71 7.85 11.08
N ALA A 46 -51.96 8.81 12.01
CA ALA A 46 -51.00 9.87 12.26
C ALA A 46 -49.64 9.22 12.58
N PRO A 47 -48.52 9.77 12.09
CA PRO A 47 -47.23 9.33 12.55
C PRO A 47 -47.14 9.69 14.04
N GLY A 48 -47.35 8.67 14.88
CA GLY A 48 -46.98 8.77 16.29
C GLY A 48 -45.50 9.08 16.33
N ALA A 49 -45.15 10.22 16.89
CA ALA A 49 -43.80 10.49 17.31
C ALA A 49 -43.41 9.36 18.27
N VAL A 50 -42.64 8.40 17.76
CA VAL A 50 -41.91 7.45 18.61
C VAL A 50 -40.83 8.31 19.28
N THR A 51 -41.14 8.82 20.47
CA THR A 51 -40.12 9.29 21.40
C THR A 51 -39.42 8.06 21.94
N GLY A 52 -38.63 7.43 21.10
CA GLY A 52 -37.60 6.48 21.51
C GLY A 52 -36.45 7.31 22.05
N SER A 53 -36.28 7.36 23.36
CA SER A 53 -35.02 7.72 24.01
C SER A 53 -34.05 6.53 23.87
N GLY A 54 -33.79 6.11 22.65
CA GLY A 54 -32.61 5.36 22.30
C GLY A 54 -31.62 6.41 21.78
N THR A 55 -30.47 6.49 22.37
CA THR A 55 -29.33 7.19 21.77
C THR A 55 -29.15 6.58 20.38
N ASP A 56 -29.48 7.35 19.33
CA ASP A 56 -29.25 6.89 17.96
C ASP A 56 -27.74 6.74 17.79
N VAL A 57 -27.26 5.49 17.79
CA VAL A 57 -25.85 5.15 17.60
C VAL A 57 -25.43 5.71 16.23
N ALA A 58 -24.46 6.60 16.20
CA ALA A 58 -23.99 7.23 14.99
C ALA A 58 -23.38 6.17 14.06
N GLN A 59 -23.77 6.16 12.79
CA GLN A 59 -23.26 5.23 11.79
C GLN A 59 -22.11 5.90 11.02
N LEU A 60 -20.86 5.48 11.26
CA LEU A 60 -19.67 5.98 10.59
C LEU A 60 -19.31 5.09 9.40
N LYS A 61 -18.98 5.70 8.28
CA LYS A 61 -18.46 5.03 7.08
C LYS A 61 -16.96 5.21 7.02
N PHE A 62 -16.23 4.12 7.10
CA PHE A 62 -14.78 4.10 7.01
C PHE A 62 -14.34 3.37 5.74
N TRP A 63 -13.61 4.06 4.85
CA TRP A 63 -13.05 3.46 3.65
C TRP A 63 -11.55 3.27 3.76
N HIS A 64 -11.08 2.09 3.31
CA HIS A 64 -9.65 1.82 3.25
C HIS A 64 -9.31 0.84 2.10
N LEU A 65 -8.01 0.68 1.86
CA LEU A 65 -7.45 -0.14 0.79
C LEU A 65 -6.64 -1.34 1.35
N LEU A 66 -6.66 -1.52 2.67
CA LEU A 66 -5.90 -2.53 3.37
C LEU A 66 -6.51 -3.91 3.15
N SER A 67 -5.70 -4.89 2.77
CA SER A 67 -6.14 -6.26 2.48
C SER A 67 -5.13 -7.26 3.07
N GLY A 68 -5.40 -8.56 2.95
CA GLY A 68 -4.54 -9.58 3.52
C GLY A 68 -4.37 -9.44 5.04
N GLY A 69 -3.15 -9.52 5.54
CA GLY A 69 -2.82 -9.36 6.97
C GLY A 69 -3.26 -8.02 7.53
N ASP A 70 -2.97 -6.94 6.81
CA ASP A 70 -3.37 -5.57 7.19
C ASP A 70 -4.87 -5.42 7.30
N GLY A 71 -5.62 -5.98 6.35
CA GLY A 71 -7.09 -5.95 6.39
C GLY A 71 -7.67 -6.65 7.62
N VAL A 72 -7.10 -7.76 8.03
CA VAL A 72 -7.51 -8.49 9.24
C VAL A 72 -7.23 -7.66 10.49
N LYS A 73 -6.05 -7.05 10.60
CA LYS A 73 -5.68 -6.22 11.75
C LYS A 73 -6.51 -4.94 11.82
N MET A 74 -6.76 -4.28 10.69
CA MET A 74 -7.62 -3.09 10.66
C MET A 74 -9.06 -3.44 11.05
N SER A 75 -9.58 -4.58 10.62
CA SER A 75 -10.91 -5.03 11.03
C SER A 75 -10.99 -5.19 12.55
N ALA A 76 -9.98 -5.82 13.17
CA ALA A 76 -9.93 -5.99 14.61
C ALA A 76 -9.87 -4.64 15.35
N LEU A 77 -9.08 -3.67 14.86
CA LEU A 77 -9.00 -2.32 15.45
C LEU A 77 -10.34 -1.57 15.34
N ILE A 78 -11.07 -1.73 14.23
CA ILE A 78 -12.40 -1.13 14.07
C ILE A 78 -13.42 -1.78 15.02
N ASP A 79 -13.39 -3.12 15.14
CA ASP A 79 -14.27 -3.84 16.05
C ASP A 79 -14.01 -3.43 17.49
N GLN A 80 -12.75 -3.31 17.91
CA GLN A 80 -12.35 -2.80 19.22
C GLN A 80 -12.83 -1.35 19.43
N ALA A 81 -12.63 -0.46 18.46
CA ALA A 81 -13.09 0.92 18.55
C ALA A 81 -14.62 1.00 18.71
N ASN A 82 -15.38 0.11 18.05
CA ASN A 82 -16.83 0.01 18.20
C ASN A 82 -17.24 -0.51 19.58
N GLU A 83 -16.49 -1.45 20.17
CA GLU A 83 -16.75 -1.99 21.51
C GLU A 83 -16.48 -0.97 22.60
N GLU A 84 -15.40 -0.20 22.49
CA GLU A 84 -14.99 0.81 23.46
C GLU A 84 -15.85 2.09 23.42
N ASN A 85 -16.49 2.37 22.28
CA ASN A 85 -17.24 3.60 22.04
C ASN A 85 -18.69 3.30 21.61
N PRO A 86 -19.61 2.95 22.52
CA PRO A 86 -20.96 2.53 22.18
C PRO A 86 -21.85 3.63 21.55
N GLU A 87 -21.40 4.88 21.52
CA GLU A 87 -22.10 6.01 20.90
C GLU A 87 -22.04 6.00 19.39
N PHE A 88 -21.07 5.32 18.76
CA PHE A 88 -21.00 5.14 17.31
C PHE A 88 -20.83 3.67 16.92
N HIS A 89 -21.08 3.40 15.63
CA HIS A 89 -20.73 2.15 14.98
C HIS A 89 -20.06 2.44 13.65
N ALA A 90 -18.76 2.16 13.55
CA ALA A 90 -17.99 2.31 12.32
C ALA A 90 -18.11 1.04 11.45
N THR A 91 -18.50 1.24 10.19
CA THR A 91 -18.59 0.18 9.18
C THR A 91 -17.54 0.41 8.12
N GLN A 92 -16.65 -0.57 7.92
CA GLN A 92 -15.59 -0.50 6.92
C GLN A 92 -16.07 -0.86 5.52
N THR A 93 -15.45 -0.24 4.51
CA THR A 93 -15.53 -0.65 3.11
C THR A 93 -14.12 -0.79 2.57
N VAL A 94 -13.74 -2.04 2.26
CA VAL A 94 -12.43 -2.36 1.67
C VAL A 94 -12.51 -2.20 0.15
N LEU A 95 -11.57 -1.47 -0.43
CA LEU A 95 -11.50 -1.21 -1.86
C LEU A 95 -10.13 -1.66 -2.41
N ALA A 96 -10.07 -2.00 -3.69
CA ALA A 96 -8.84 -2.46 -4.32
C ALA A 96 -7.75 -1.37 -4.27
N TRP A 97 -6.55 -1.76 -3.85
CA TRP A 97 -5.37 -0.89 -3.73
C TRP A 97 -5.01 -0.19 -5.06
N GLY A 98 -4.42 0.98 -4.94
CA GLY A 98 -3.90 1.77 -6.07
C GLY A 98 -4.96 2.66 -6.73
N THR A 99 -4.83 2.90 -8.02
CA THR A 99 -5.69 3.81 -8.80
C THR A 99 -7.19 3.59 -8.61
N PRO A 100 -7.72 2.36 -8.52
CA PRO A 100 -9.17 2.15 -8.31
C PRO A 100 -9.68 2.78 -7.01
N TYR A 101 -8.92 2.61 -5.92
CA TYR A 101 -9.25 3.22 -4.62
C TYR A 101 -9.25 4.74 -4.70
N TYR A 102 -8.13 5.30 -5.14
CA TYR A 102 -7.90 6.74 -5.14
C TYR A 102 -8.87 7.48 -6.08
N THR A 103 -9.13 6.93 -7.25
CA THR A 103 -10.14 7.49 -8.17
C THR A 103 -11.53 7.50 -7.53
N LYS A 104 -11.92 6.40 -6.88
CA LYS A 104 -13.23 6.31 -6.24
C LYS A 104 -13.36 7.29 -5.06
N LEU A 105 -12.31 7.44 -4.25
CA LEU A 105 -12.28 8.38 -3.13
C LEU A 105 -12.39 9.82 -3.63
N ALA A 106 -11.59 10.20 -4.64
CA ALA A 106 -11.67 11.54 -5.24
C ALA A 106 -13.05 11.85 -5.80
N MET A 107 -13.65 10.93 -6.55
CA MET A 107 -14.99 11.09 -7.10
C MET A 107 -16.07 11.20 -6.02
N ALA A 108 -15.94 10.45 -4.93
CA ALA A 108 -16.87 10.49 -3.81
C ALA A 108 -16.78 11.83 -3.07
N SER A 109 -15.57 12.33 -2.82
CA SER A 109 -15.31 13.64 -2.22
C SER A 109 -15.85 14.78 -3.09
N ALA A 110 -15.54 14.78 -4.37
CA ALA A 110 -16.05 15.78 -5.32
C ALA A 110 -17.59 15.72 -5.47
N GLY A 111 -18.17 14.53 -5.40
CA GLY A 111 -19.61 14.29 -5.54
C GLY A 111 -20.43 14.43 -4.25
N GLY A 112 -19.81 14.78 -3.12
CA GLY A 112 -20.48 14.94 -1.82
C GLY A 112 -21.08 13.64 -1.25
N ARG A 113 -20.48 12.49 -1.57
CA ARG A 113 -20.86 11.15 -1.09
C ARG A 113 -19.69 10.40 -0.49
N ALA A 114 -18.74 11.13 0.04
CA ALA A 114 -17.56 10.60 0.67
C ALA A 114 -17.88 9.82 1.96
N PRO A 115 -17.01 8.90 2.40
CA PRO A 115 -17.07 8.30 3.73
C PRO A 115 -16.78 9.36 4.80
N ASP A 116 -17.12 9.08 6.05
CA ASP A 116 -16.88 9.97 7.18
C ASP A 116 -15.38 10.08 7.49
N VAL A 117 -14.63 9.00 7.26
CA VAL A 117 -13.17 8.91 7.39
C VAL A 117 -12.61 7.88 6.41
N ALA A 118 -11.37 8.04 6.00
CA ALA A 118 -10.70 7.08 5.11
C ALA A 118 -9.21 6.93 5.47
N ILE A 119 -8.60 5.78 5.08
CA ILE A 119 -7.14 5.64 5.03
C ILE A 119 -6.63 6.14 3.68
N MET A 120 -5.56 6.90 3.71
CA MET A 120 -4.81 7.35 2.54
C MET A 120 -3.31 7.19 2.82
N HIS A 121 -2.51 6.93 1.80
CA HIS A 121 -1.07 7.09 1.94
C HIS A 121 -0.73 8.58 2.06
N ALA A 122 0.11 8.94 3.01
CA ALA A 122 0.47 10.35 3.26
C ALA A 122 1.11 11.01 2.02
N SER A 123 1.82 10.24 1.20
CA SER A 123 2.37 10.68 -0.07
C SER A 123 1.31 11.13 -1.10
N ARG A 124 0.03 10.79 -0.91
CA ARG A 124 -1.09 11.16 -1.80
C ARG A 124 -1.78 12.47 -1.41
N VAL A 125 -1.51 12.99 -0.21
CA VAL A 125 -2.11 14.25 0.29
C VAL A 125 -1.90 15.43 -0.68
N PRO A 126 -0.70 15.61 -1.29
CA PRO A 126 -0.48 16.71 -2.25
C PRO A 126 -1.38 16.68 -3.49
N GLY A 127 -1.95 15.53 -3.84
CA GLY A 127 -2.88 15.40 -4.95
C GLY A 127 -4.35 15.62 -4.57
N TYR A 128 -4.67 15.76 -3.29
CA TYR A 128 -6.06 15.82 -2.80
C TYR A 128 -6.36 17.11 -2.03
N ALA A 129 -5.49 17.51 -1.13
CA ALA A 129 -5.70 18.66 -0.26
C ALA A 129 -5.82 19.99 -1.04
N PRO A 130 -4.89 20.32 -1.97
CA PRO A 130 -4.99 21.58 -2.71
C PRO A 130 -6.25 21.67 -3.59
N GLY A 131 -6.74 20.53 -4.08
CA GLY A 131 -7.99 20.43 -4.87
C GLY A 131 -9.26 20.44 -4.04
N GLY A 132 -9.16 20.62 -2.70
CA GLY A 132 -10.31 20.66 -1.80
C GLY A 132 -11.10 19.34 -1.76
N LEU A 133 -10.42 18.19 -1.91
CA LEU A 133 -11.02 16.85 -1.81
C LEU A 133 -10.98 16.30 -0.39
N LEU A 134 -10.26 16.96 0.52
CA LEU A 134 -10.15 16.64 1.94
C LEU A 134 -10.55 17.86 2.78
N ASP A 135 -11.12 17.61 3.94
CA ASP A 135 -11.28 18.58 5.01
C ASP A 135 -10.06 18.51 5.93
N PRO A 136 -9.56 19.60 6.49
CA PRO A 136 -8.45 19.57 7.45
C PRO A 136 -8.89 19.00 8.80
N TRP A 137 -7.95 18.42 9.52
CA TRP A 137 -8.09 18.07 10.93
C TRP A 137 -7.91 19.32 11.79
N ASP A 138 -8.75 19.46 12.79
CA ASP A 138 -8.58 20.44 13.87
C ASP A 138 -7.55 19.90 14.88
N VAL A 139 -6.36 20.52 14.90
CA VAL A 139 -5.25 20.10 15.77
C VAL A 139 -5.56 20.26 17.25
N GLU A 140 -6.29 21.32 17.64
CA GLU A 140 -6.69 21.52 19.05
C GLU A 140 -7.69 20.43 19.46
N LYS A 141 -8.58 20.05 18.57
CA LYS A 141 -9.53 18.98 18.80
C LYS A 141 -8.82 17.62 18.89
N LEU A 142 -7.87 17.30 18.03
CA LEU A 142 -7.03 16.09 18.15
C LEU A 142 -6.34 16.06 19.53
N ALA A 143 -5.75 17.19 19.95
CA ALA A 143 -5.11 17.30 21.25
C ALA A 143 -6.07 17.05 22.43
N SER A 144 -7.35 17.42 22.31
CA SER A 144 -8.36 17.15 23.32
C SER A 144 -8.66 15.66 23.48
N TYR A 145 -8.43 14.86 22.43
CA TYR A 145 -8.47 13.39 22.45
C TYR A 145 -7.13 12.74 22.79
N GLY A 146 -6.10 13.53 23.11
CA GLY A 146 -4.77 13.07 23.49
C GLY A 146 -3.87 12.71 22.31
N ILE A 147 -4.17 13.22 21.12
CA ILE A 147 -3.35 13.07 19.93
C ILE A 147 -2.67 14.42 19.65
N ARG A 148 -1.38 14.51 19.88
CA ARG A 148 -0.61 15.75 19.83
C ARG A 148 0.60 15.59 18.92
N GLU A 149 1.07 16.67 18.33
CA GLU A 149 2.28 16.71 17.49
C GLU A 149 3.47 15.99 18.12
N GLN A 150 3.74 16.26 19.40
CA GLN A 150 4.86 15.66 20.14
C GLN A 150 4.76 14.14 20.33
N ASP A 151 3.60 13.56 20.07
CA ASP A 151 3.36 12.12 20.17
C ASP A 151 3.71 11.40 18.83
N PHE A 152 4.27 12.14 17.86
CA PHE A 152 4.71 11.64 16.54
C PHE A 152 6.14 12.08 16.23
N ALA A 153 6.85 11.31 15.40
CA ALA A 153 8.09 11.79 14.81
C ALA A 153 7.82 13.02 13.92
N GLU A 154 8.66 14.07 14.04
CA GLU A 154 8.46 15.34 13.35
C GLU A 154 8.23 15.16 11.85
N ALA A 155 9.07 14.38 11.17
CA ALA A 155 8.97 14.15 9.72
C ALA A 155 7.63 13.48 9.32
N VAL A 156 7.10 12.59 10.17
CA VAL A 156 5.83 11.90 9.94
C VAL A 156 4.65 12.83 10.15
N TRP A 157 4.66 13.64 11.23
CA TRP A 157 3.63 14.63 11.51
C TRP A 157 3.56 15.71 10.43
N GLN A 158 4.71 16.28 10.07
CA GLN A 158 4.81 17.32 9.05
C GLN A 158 4.36 16.84 7.66
N LYS A 159 4.50 15.54 7.38
CA LYS A 159 4.01 14.96 6.12
C LYS A 159 2.50 15.04 5.96
N GLY A 160 1.76 15.19 7.06
CA GLY A 160 0.31 15.36 7.04
C GLY A 160 -0.17 16.73 6.59
N PHE A 161 0.71 17.73 6.52
CA PHE A 161 0.35 19.10 6.18
C PHE A 161 0.32 19.37 4.67
N SER A 162 -0.56 20.29 4.29
CA SER A 162 -0.56 20.97 2.99
C SER A 162 -0.82 22.44 3.25
N GLY A 163 0.17 23.30 3.03
CA GLY A 163 0.17 24.65 3.56
C GLY A 163 0.20 24.65 5.09
N ASP A 164 -0.66 25.42 5.72
CA ASP A 164 -0.73 25.56 7.18
C ASP A 164 -1.71 24.55 7.84
N ASP A 165 -2.43 23.76 7.04
CA ASP A 165 -3.48 22.86 7.52
C ASP A 165 -3.04 21.41 7.53
N LEU A 166 -3.42 20.66 8.58
CA LEU A 166 -3.21 19.22 8.73
C LEU A 166 -4.32 18.44 8.03
N TYR A 167 -4.01 17.70 6.97
CA TYR A 167 -4.97 16.92 6.19
C TYR A 167 -4.91 15.41 6.47
N SER A 168 -3.83 14.92 7.08
CA SER A 168 -3.75 13.50 7.43
C SER A 168 -3.06 13.29 8.76
N VAL A 169 -3.54 12.30 9.53
CA VAL A 169 -2.96 11.85 10.80
C VAL A 169 -2.43 10.44 10.57
N ALA A 170 -1.11 10.28 10.65
CA ALA A 170 -0.47 9.01 10.35
C ALA A 170 -0.82 7.91 11.37
N LEU A 171 -1.15 6.73 10.88
CA LEU A 171 -1.31 5.50 11.67
C LEU A 171 0.03 4.82 11.88
N ASP A 172 0.87 4.84 10.83
CA ASP A 172 2.14 4.13 10.80
C ASP A 172 3.20 4.85 9.96
N SER A 173 4.41 4.29 10.00
CA SER A 173 5.39 4.33 8.94
C SER A 173 5.58 2.92 8.42
N HIS A 174 5.51 2.72 7.10
CA HIS A 174 5.71 1.42 6.48
C HIS A 174 6.87 1.44 5.48
N PRO A 175 8.10 1.29 6.00
CA PRO A 175 9.29 1.29 5.17
C PRO A 175 9.41 0.03 4.31
N PHE A 176 10.21 0.16 3.25
CA PHE A 176 10.76 -0.96 2.52
C PHE A 176 11.91 -1.54 3.34
N ILE A 177 11.93 -2.88 3.55
CA ILE A 177 12.84 -3.58 4.46
C ILE A 177 13.47 -4.80 3.80
N LEU A 178 14.40 -5.43 4.50
CA LEU A 178 14.99 -6.71 4.14
C LEU A 178 14.56 -7.77 5.17
N LEU A 179 13.76 -8.76 4.74
CA LEU A 179 13.53 -9.98 5.52
C LEU A 179 14.61 -11.01 5.16
N TYR A 180 15.00 -11.85 6.12
CA TYR A 180 15.97 -12.93 5.88
C TYR A 180 15.60 -14.19 6.66
N ASN A 181 15.83 -15.36 6.04
CA ASN A 181 15.66 -16.65 6.69
C ASN A 181 16.87 -16.91 7.59
N THR A 182 16.64 -17.04 8.90
CA THR A 182 17.71 -17.16 9.89
C THR A 182 18.51 -18.45 9.78
N ASP A 183 17.88 -19.58 9.39
CA ASP A 183 18.56 -20.85 9.22
C ASP A 183 19.47 -20.84 7.96
N ILE A 184 18.99 -20.26 6.86
CA ILE A 184 19.77 -20.09 5.64
C ILE A 184 20.95 -19.14 5.90
N ALA A 185 20.68 -18.02 6.58
CA ALA A 185 21.71 -17.04 6.93
C ALA A 185 22.78 -17.66 7.84
N ALA A 186 22.40 -18.47 8.84
CA ALA A 186 23.35 -19.19 9.70
C ALA A 186 24.22 -20.16 8.89
N GLN A 187 23.62 -20.98 8.02
CA GLN A 187 24.34 -21.93 7.17
C GLN A 187 25.27 -21.24 6.16
N ALA A 188 24.89 -20.04 5.70
CA ALA A 188 25.70 -19.23 4.81
C ALA A 188 26.85 -18.49 5.53
N GLY A 189 26.89 -18.51 6.87
CA GLY A 189 27.83 -17.72 7.67
C GLY A 189 27.55 -16.23 7.63
N ALA A 190 26.29 -15.86 7.40
CA ALA A 190 25.83 -14.49 7.26
C ALA A 190 25.18 -13.91 8.53
N LEU A 191 25.26 -14.62 9.67
CA LEU A 191 24.84 -14.09 10.98
C LEU A 191 26.03 -13.66 11.81
N GLY A 192 25.89 -12.51 12.49
CA GLY A 192 26.80 -12.03 13.51
C GLY A 192 26.68 -12.81 14.83
N ALA A 193 27.50 -12.47 15.80
CA ALA A 193 27.52 -13.09 17.12
C ALA A 193 26.20 -12.81 17.92
N ASP A 194 25.47 -11.79 17.57
CA ASP A 194 24.17 -11.40 18.13
C ASP A 194 22.99 -12.15 17.48
N GLY A 195 23.26 -13.02 16.49
CA GLY A 195 22.25 -13.76 15.76
C GLY A 195 21.52 -12.95 14.66
N LYS A 196 21.91 -11.71 14.44
CA LYS A 196 21.37 -10.86 13.36
C LYS A 196 22.21 -10.97 12.09
N LEU A 197 21.65 -10.51 10.97
CA LEU A 197 22.38 -10.42 9.72
C LEU A 197 23.66 -9.60 9.92
N VAL A 198 24.79 -10.06 9.36
CA VAL A 198 26.06 -9.31 9.42
C VAL A 198 25.86 -7.92 8.82
N GLU A 199 26.62 -6.95 9.31
CA GLU A 199 26.62 -5.62 8.74
C GLU A 199 27.05 -5.64 7.27
N ILE A 200 26.28 -5.04 6.39
CA ILE A 200 26.53 -4.95 4.94
C ILE A 200 26.54 -3.48 4.58
N THR A 201 27.70 -2.99 4.11
CA THR A 201 27.95 -1.56 3.88
C THR A 201 28.30 -1.20 2.44
N SER A 202 28.27 -2.19 1.53
CA SER A 202 28.51 -1.93 0.10
C SER A 202 27.70 -2.90 -0.80
N PRO A 203 27.50 -2.52 -2.07
CA PRO A 203 26.90 -3.38 -3.08
C PRO A 203 27.62 -4.74 -3.23
N GLU A 204 28.95 -4.74 -3.21
CA GLU A 204 29.79 -5.94 -3.36
C GLU A 204 29.58 -6.88 -2.18
N GLN A 205 29.57 -6.37 -0.94
CA GLN A 205 29.29 -7.18 0.26
C GLN A 205 27.89 -7.77 0.23
N PHE A 206 26.89 -7.01 -0.27
CA PHE A 206 25.53 -7.55 -0.43
C PHE A 206 25.52 -8.75 -1.40
N LEU A 207 26.18 -8.60 -2.55
CA LEU A 207 26.29 -9.68 -3.52
C LEU A 207 27.07 -10.89 -2.96
N GLU A 208 28.12 -10.69 -2.15
CA GLU A 208 28.84 -11.76 -1.47
C GLU A 208 27.92 -12.54 -0.52
N VAL A 209 27.13 -11.84 0.32
CA VAL A 209 26.15 -12.46 1.23
C VAL A 209 25.06 -13.18 0.45
N ALA A 210 24.49 -12.55 -0.58
CA ALA A 210 23.48 -13.15 -1.43
C ALA A 210 24.02 -14.42 -2.11
N ASN A 211 25.23 -14.39 -2.65
CA ASN A 211 25.89 -15.58 -3.25
C ASN A 211 26.19 -16.67 -2.21
N ALA A 212 26.51 -16.31 -0.95
CA ALA A 212 26.68 -17.29 0.11
C ALA A 212 25.35 -17.99 0.44
N MET A 213 24.25 -17.25 0.53
CA MET A 213 22.91 -17.81 0.72
C MET A 213 22.45 -18.63 -0.49
N GLN A 214 22.75 -18.20 -1.71
CA GLN A 214 22.46 -18.95 -2.94
C GLN A 214 23.09 -20.34 -2.94
N ARG A 215 24.33 -20.47 -2.43
CA ARG A 215 24.97 -21.79 -2.28
C ARG A 215 24.24 -22.71 -1.30
N VAL A 216 23.56 -22.15 -0.29
CA VAL A 216 22.73 -22.91 0.67
C VAL A 216 21.41 -23.32 0.06
N THR A 217 20.71 -22.38 -0.56
CA THR A 217 19.39 -22.63 -1.16
C THR A 217 19.45 -23.46 -2.44
N GLY A 218 20.57 -23.40 -3.15
CA GLY A 218 20.75 -24.00 -4.49
C GLY A 218 19.96 -23.27 -5.59
N LYS A 219 19.31 -22.14 -5.26
CA LYS A 219 18.53 -21.32 -6.23
C LYS A 219 18.92 -19.85 -6.19
N ASN A 220 18.38 -19.05 -5.28
CA ASN A 220 18.63 -17.62 -5.19
C ASN A 220 19.13 -17.25 -3.78
N GLY A 221 19.97 -16.22 -3.69
CA GLY A 221 20.41 -15.66 -2.40
C GLY A 221 19.37 -14.70 -1.83
N ALA A 222 18.74 -13.95 -2.68
CA ALA A 222 17.68 -13.00 -2.35
C ALA A 222 16.52 -13.10 -3.36
N SER A 223 15.37 -12.54 -3.01
CA SER A 223 14.23 -12.40 -3.89
C SER A 223 13.66 -10.98 -3.82
N TRP A 224 13.00 -10.59 -4.88
CA TRP A 224 12.33 -9.30 -5.03
C TRP A 224 11.37 -9.37 -6.20
N GLY A 225 10.13 -8.95 -6.00
CA GLY A 225 9.12 -8.94 -7.05
C GLY A 225 8.94 -7.55 -7.65
N TYR A 226 9.27 -7.37 -8.92
CA TYR A 226 9.18 -6.07 -9.59
C TYR A 226 8.36 -6.08 -10.88
N LEU A 227 8.08 -7.26 -11.44
CA LEU A 227 7.31 -7.35 -12.69
C LEU A 227 5.89 -6.85 -12.52
N ASN A 228 5.50 -5.93 -13.40
CA ASN A 228 4.18 -5.32 -13.44
C ASN A 228 3.79 -4.57 -12.14
N ASP A 229 4.77 -4.21 -11.32
CA ASP A 229 4.57 -3.46 -10.09
C ASP A 229 5.49 -2.23 -10.02
N GLY A 230 4.93 -1.08 -10.38
CA GLY A 230 5.67 0.19 -10.39
C GLY A 230 6.04 0.66 -8.99
N ALA A 231 5.25 0.30 -7.98
CA ALA A 231 5.54 0.66 -6.61
C ALA A 231 6.75 -0.10 -6.08
N GLN A 232 6.84 -1.42 -6.31
CA GLN A 232 7.99 -2.23 -5.90
C GLN A 232 9.27 -1.79 -6.60
N LEU A 233 9.17 -1.51 -7.90
CA LEU A 233 10.30 -1.06 -8.71
C LEU A 233 10.82 0.30 -8.24
N TRP A 234 9.90 1.24 -7.97
CA TRP A 234 10.22 2.57 -7.47
C TRP A 234 10.83 2.54 -6.07
N ARG A 235 10.27 1.77 -5.14
CA ARG A 235 10.74 1.68 -3.75
C ARG A 235 12.20 1.25 -3.65
N MET A 236 12.58 0.22 -4.41
CA MET A 236 13.97 -0.25 -4.44
C MET A 236 14.90 0.79 -5.06
N PHE A 237 14.52 1.32 -6.23
CA PHE A 237 15.29 2.37 -6.90
C PHE A 237 15.47 3.58 -5.99
N TYR A 238 14.38 4.10 -5.43
CA TYR A 238 14.43 5.33 -4.65
C TYR A 238 15.20 5.16 -3.35
N THR A 239 15.16 3.98 -2.72
CA THR A 239 16.03 3.64 -1.59
C THR A 239 17.50 3.80 -1.97
N PHE A 240 17.96 3.13 -3.01
CA PHE A 240 19.38 3.18 -3.42
C PHE A 240 19.80 4.54 -3.97
N TYR A 241 18.90 5.25 -4.64
CA TYR A 241 19.11 6.62 -5.08
C TYR A 241 19.33 7.56 -3.90
N LYS A 242 18.46 7.48 -2.87
CA LYS A 242 18.56 8.30 -1.66
C LYS A 242 19.77 7.97 -0.80
N GLN A 243 20.22 6.71 -0.79
CA GLN A 243 21.44 6.31 -0.09
C GLN A 243 22.72 6.97 -0.66
N GLN A 244 22.68 7.54 -1.84
CA GLN A 244 23.75 8.32 -2.43
C GLN A 244 23.73 9.80 -2.03
N GLY A 245 22.78 10.21 -1.15
CA GLY A 245 22.56 11.60 -0.76
C GLY A 245 21.89 12.44 -1.85
N ALA A 246 21.35 11.78 -2.90
CA ALA A 246 20.70 12.43 -4.03
C ALA A 246 19.25 12.79 -3.73
N ASP A 247 18.78 13.89 -4.30
CA ASP A 247 17.39 14.36 -4.22
C ASP A 247 16.72 14.42 -5.59
N MET A 248 15.41 14.14 -5.61
CA MET A 248 14.59 14.37 -6.78
C MET A 248 13.54 15.44 -6.44
N VAL A 249 13.55 16.54 -7.19
CA VAL A 249 12.66 17.67 -6.95
C VAL A 249 11.73 17.85 -8.14
N LEU A 250 10.43 17.87 -7.86
CA LEU A 250 9.35 18.05 -8.85
C LEU A 250 8.76 19.45 -8.66
N ARG A 251 9.01 20.37 -9.59
CA ARG A 251 8.48 21.74 -9.53
C ARG A 251 7.35 21.89 -10.53
N GLU A 252 6.18 22.26 -10.07
CA GLU A 252 5.03 22.55 -10.93
C GLU A 252 5.38 23.63 -11.97
N GLY A 253 5.02 23.40 -13.23
CA GLY A 253 5.39 24.27 -14.34
C GLY A 253 6.88 24.26 -14.72
N GLY A 254 7.69 23.41 -14.04
CA GLY A 254 9.12 23.28 -14.25
C GLY A 254 9.53 21.94 -14.87
N THR A 255 10.74 21.52 -14.53
CA THR A 255 11.31 20.23 -14.92
C THR A 255 11.78 19.48 -13.69
N VAL A 256 11.90 18.16 -13.81
CA VAL A 256 12.51 17.32 -12.77
C VAL A 256 13.98 17.74 -12.59
N GLU A 257 14.34 18.06 -11.35
CA GLU A 257 15.72 18.17 -10.93
C GLU A 257 16.14 16.86 -10.24
N TYR A 258 17.16 16.20 -10.73
CA TYR A 258 17.64 14.92 -10.20
C TYR A 258 19.12 14.71 -10.51
N ASP A 259 19.77 13.84 -9.76
CA ASP A 259 21.15 13.40 -10.01
C ASP A 259 21.13 12.20 -10.96
N GLU A 260 21.55 12.40 -12.21
CA GLU A 260 21.56 11.35 -13.24
C GLU A 260 22.58 10.25 -12.92
N GLU A 261 23.75 10.60 -12.35
CA GLU A 261 24.81 9.64 -12.02
C GLU A 261 24.35 8.72 -10.88
N ALA A 262 23.75 9.28 -9.82
CA ALA A 262 23.18 8.51 -8.73
C ALA A 262 22.03 7.61 -9.21
N ALA A 263 21.18 8.10 -10.12
CA ALA A 263 20.07 7.31 -10.67
C ALA A 263 20.58 6.12 -11.51
N VAL A 264 21.59 6.34 -12.36
CA VAL A 264 22.22 5.29 -13.16
C VAL A 264 22.88 4.26 -12.26
N THR A 265 23.64 4.68 -11.27
CA THR A 265 24.32 3.79 -10.30
C THR A 265 23.30 2.89 -9.57
N ALA A 266 22.17 3.44 -9.12
CA ALA A 266 21.11 2.66 -8.48
C ALA A 266 20.52 1.60 -9.44
N LEU A 267 20.20 1.98 -10.68
CA LEU A 267 19.65 1.07 -11.67
C LEU A 267 20.64 -0.03 -12.10
N GLU A 268 21.91 0.30 -12.28
CA GLU A 268 22.95 -0.67 -12.60
C GLU A 268 23.14 -1.70 -11.49
N PHE A 269 23.06 -1.28 -10.22
CA PHE A 269 23.07 -2.22 -9.11
C PHE A 269 21.81 -3.12 -9.12
N MET A 270 20.63 -2.57 -9.38
CA MET A 270 19.41 -3.39 -9.52
C MET A 270 19.51 -4.39 -10.69
N GLN A 271 20.20 -4.03 -11.77
CA GLN A 271 20.51 -4.95 -12.86
C GLN A 271 21.47 -6.07 -12.40
N GLN A 272 22.48 -5.75 -11.58
CA GLN A 272 23.39 -6.76 -11.02
C GLN A 272 22.65 -7.72 -10.08
N LEU A 273 21.77 -7.21 -9.22
CA LEU A 273 20.97 -8.05 -8.32
C LEU A 273 20.12 -9.08 -9.08
N THR A 274 19.57 -8.71 -10.24
CA THR A 274 18.67 -9.56 -11.04
C THR A 274 19.40 -10.29 -12.17
N ASP A 275 20.63 -10.75 -11.94
CA ASP A 275 21.47 -11.47 -12.93
C ASP A 275 21.16 -12.98 -13.03
N GLY A 276 20.30 -13.50 -12.19
CA GLY A 276 19.93 -14.91 -12.11
C GLY A 276 20.75 -15.71 -11.09
N THR A 277 21.69 -15.06 -10.38
CA THR A 277 22.52 -15.66 -9.33
C THR A 277 22.10 -15.14 -7.96
N ALA A 278 22.25 -13.85 -7.74
CA ALA A 278 21.80 -13.22 -6.49
C ALA A 278 20.26 -13.27 -6.39
N MET A 279 19.57 -12.91 -7.47
CA MET A 279 18.11 -12.99 -7.59
C MET A 279 17.70 -13.56 -8.94
N ALA A 280 16.45 -14.02 -9.03
CA ALA A 280 15.84 -14.39 -10.29
C ALA A 280 15.83 -13.20 -11.26
N THR A 281 16.07 -13.46 -12.55
CA THR A 281 16.11 -12.43 -13.59
C THR A 281 14.75 -11.75 -13.80
N ALA A 282 13.66 -12.43 -13.44
CA ALA A 282 12.30 -11.94 -13.57
C ALA A 282 11.42 -12.55 -12.48
N SER A 283 10.79 -11.70 -11.67
CA SER A 283 9.91 -12.13 -10.58
C SER A 283 8.82 -11.09 -10.35
N ASP A 284 7.58 -11.52 -10.24
CA ASP A 284 6.49 -10.71 -9.70
C ASP A 284 6.46 -10.81 -8.16
N ILE A 285 5.62 -9.98 -7.52
CA ILE A 285 5.58 -9.91 -6.05
C ILE A 285 5.22 -11.26 -5.43
N GLN A 286 4.27 -12.00 -5.98
CA GLN A 286 3.84 -13.30 -5.46
C GLN A 286 4.94 -14.35 -5.60
N SER A 287 5.64 -14.34 -6.73
CA SER A 287 6.80 -15.21 -6.97
C SER A 287 7.95 -14.90 -6.03
N GLY A 288 8.25 -13.62 -5.77
CA GLY A 288 9.29 -13.20 -4.84
C GLY A 288 9.01 -13.68 -3.41
N ILE A 289 7.77 -13.48 -2.94
CA ILE A 289 7.32 -13.96 -1.63
C ILE A 289 7.37 -15.49 -1.57
N ALA A 290 6.85 -16.18 -2.60
CA ALA A 290 6.84 -17.64 -2.65
C ALA A 290 8.27 -18.24 -2.57
N GLN A 291 9.25 -17.66 -3.26
CA GLN A 291 10.65 -18.06 -3.19
C GLN A 291 11.19 -17.96 -1.75
N PHE A 292 10.88 -16.88 -1.05
CA PHE A 292 11.33 -16.67 0.32
C PHE A 292 10.68 -17.66 1.29
N VAL A 293 9.36 -17.76 1.29
CA VAL A 293 8.63 -18.63 2.24
C VAL A 293 8.85 -20.12 1.97
N SER A 294 9.24 -20.52 0.76
CA SER A 294 9.62 -21.91 0.42
C SER A 294 11.09 -22.23 0.70
N GLY A 295 11.91 -21.26 1.12
CA GLY A 295 13.34 -21.44 1.32
C GLY A 295 14.15 -21.50 0.01
N GLU A 296 13.58 -21.13 -1.12
CA GLU A 296 14.29 -21.01 -2.40
C GLU A 296 15.11 -19.71 -2.50
N SER A 297 14.92 -18.80 -1.55
CA SER A 297 15.66 -17.56 -1.38
C SER A 297 15.98 -17.33 0.09
N GLY A 298 17.19 -16.85 0.38
CA GLY A 298 17.65 -16.56 1.74
C GLY A 298 17.19 -15.20 2.26
N MET A 299 16.92 -14.26 1.37
CA MET A 299 16.47 -12.90 1.69
C MET A 299 15.30 -12.48 0.81
N LEU A 300 14.50 -11.50 1.28
CA LEU A 300 13.41 -10.89 0.52
C LEU A 300 13.44 -9.37 0.72
N PHE A 301 13.61 -8.61 -0.36
CA PHE A 301 13.31 -7.18 -0.37
C PHE A 301 11.80 -6.97 -0.49
N THR A 302 11.21 -6.35 0.51
CA THR A 302 9.77 -6.12 0.56
C THR A 302 9.44 -4.98 1.51
N GLY A 303 8.17 -4.69 1.72
CA GLY A 303 7.74 -3.81 2.79
C GLY A 303 7.33 -4.57 4.04
N VAL A 304 7.22 -3.84 5.13
CA VAL A 304 6.82 -4.37 6.44
C VAL A 304 5.51 -5.17 6.43
N TRP A 305 4.61 -4.88 5.51
CA TRP A 305 3.29 -5.55 5.31
C TRP A 305 3.41 -7.03 4.92
N GLU A 306 4.61 -7.54 4.58
CA GLU A 306 4.83 -8.96 4.27
C GLU A 306 5.30 -9.79 5.46
N VAL A 307 5.51 -9.18 6.62
CA VAL A 307 5.83 -9.91 7.87
C VAL A 307 4.79 -11.00 8.15
N PRO A 308 3.47 -10.75 8.06
CA PRO A 308 2.47 -11.80 8.27
C PRO A 308 2.57 -12.96 7.27
N SER A 309 3.06 -12.73 6.05
CA SER A 309 3.25 -13.79 5.06
C SER A 309 4.32 -14.79 5.49
N ALA A 310 5.42 -14.30 6.06
CA ALA A 310 6.49 -15.14 6.60
C ALA A 310 6.06 -15.86 7.90
N GLU A 311 5.35 -15.15 8.79
CA GLU A 311 4.78 -15.73 10.02
C GLU A 311 3.82 -16.87 9.72
N ASN A 312 2.87 -16.65 8.81
CA ASN A 312 1.88 -17.65 8.41
C ASN A 312 2.51 -18.88 7.73
N ALA A 313 3.64 -18.70 7.04
CA ALA A 313 4.40 -19.79 6.46
C ALA A 313 5.16 -20.60 7.52
N GLY A 314 5.33 -20.09 8.73
CA GLY A 314 6.02 -20.75 9.84
C GLY A 314 7.51 -20.96 9.58
N ILE A 315 8.14 -20.12 8.76
CA ILE A 315 9.57 -20.19 8.48
C ILE A 315 10.37 -19.47 9.59
N PRO A 316 11.60 -19.90 9.88
CA PRO A 316 12.49 -19.14 10.75
C PRO A 316 12.99 -17.90 9.99
N PHE A 317 12.60 -16.71 10.44
CA PHE A 317 13.00 -15.47 9.79
C PHE A 317 13.19 -14.33 10.79
N ASP A 318 13.89 -13.31 10.34
CA ASP A 318 14.00 -12.03 11.01
C ASP A 318 14.01 -10.90 9.96
N GLY A 319 14.00 -9.64 10.39
CA GLY A 319 14.00 -8.47 9.52
C GLY A 319 15.06 -7.45 9.94
N SER A 320 15.51 -6.69 8.97
CA SER A 320 16.39 -5.54 9.17
C SER A 320 15.97 -4.38 8.27
N ILE A 321 16.46 -3.20 8.57
CA ILE A 321 16.46 -2.11 7.59
C ILE A 321 17.19 -2.59 6.33
N ILE A 322 16.88 -1.98 5.17
CA ILE A 322 17.70 -2.20 3.98
C ILE A 322 19.11 -1.71 4.27
N PRO A 323 20.15 -2.56 4.09
CA PRO A 323 21.53 -2.16 4.36
C PRO A 323 21.92 -0.87 3.63
N THR A 324 22.72 -0.03 4.30
CA THR A 324 23.24 1.20 3.71
C THR A 324 24.37 0.88 2.75
N LEU A 325 24.04 0.66 1.48
CA LEU A 325 25.01 0.22 0.47
C LEU A 325 25.77 1.38 -0.19
N PHE A 326 25.24 2.61 -0.16
CA PHE A 326 25.77 3.76 -0.88
C PHE A 326 26.16 4.94 0.02
N GLY A 327 26.40 4.65 1.30
CA GLY A 327 27.05 5.58 2.23
C GLY A 327 26.11 6.41 3.13
N THR A 328 24.87 6.70 2.70
CA THR A 328 23.92 7.46 3.52
C THR A 328 22.74 6.56 3.93
N PRO A 329 22.41 6.42 5.22
CA PRO A 329 21.22 5.69 5.63
C PRO A 329 19.97 6.32 5.01
N ALA A 330 19.21 5.54 4.27
CA ALA A 330 17.96 5.95 3.65
C ALA A 330 17.13 4.72 3.27
N VAL A 331 15.83 4.80 3.48
CA VAL A 331 14.85 3.82 3.02
C VAL A 331 13.64 4.52 2.43
N TYR A 332 13.07 3.96 1.37
CA TYR A 332 11.75 4.38 0.93
C TYR A 332 10.72 4.01 2.00
N ALA A 333 9.81 4.92 2.29
CA ALA A 333 8.66 4.64 3.13
C ALA A 333 7.45 5.48 2.71
N ASP A 334 6.30 5.04 3.17
CA ASP A 334 5.08 5.85 3.19
C ASP A 334 4.40 5.67 4.56
N SER A 335 3.26 6.27 4.75
CA SER A 335 2.45 6.16 5.95
C SER A 335 0.99 5.92 5.55
N HIS A 336 0.34 4.93 6.13
CA HIS A 336 -1.11 4.91 6.16
C HIS A 336 -1.58 6.01 7.10
N ALA A 337 -2.47 6.85 6.64
CA ALA A 337 -2.93 7.99 7.41
C ALA A 337 -4.45 8.15 7.33
N PHE A 338 -5.05 8.57 8.44
CA PHE A 338 -6.45 8.93 8.47
C PHE A 338 -6.65 10.29 7.82
N VAL A 339 -7.61 10.37 6.90
CA VAL A 339 -8.03 11.59 6.24
C VAL A 339 -9.52 11.81 6.42
N LEU A 340 -9.94 13.07 6.34
CA LEU A 340 -11.34 13.48 6.33
C LEU A 340 -11.74 13.82 4.88
N PRO A 341 -12.33 12.87 4.13
CA PRO A 341 -12.81 13.17 2.78
C PRO A 341 -13.89 14.25 2.84
N ARG A 342 -13.79 15.22 1.91
CA ARG A 342 -14.68 16.39 1.90
C ARG A 342 -16.15 16.01 1.93
N GLN A 343 -16.89 16.60 2.85
CA GLN A 343 -18.34 16.47 3.00
C GLN A 343 -19.05 17.69 2.41
N SER A 344 -20.19 17.50 1.71
CA SER A 344 -21.03 18.63 1.26
C SER A 344 -21.69 19.35 2.43
N VAL A 345 -22.04 18.59 3.47
CA VAL A 345 -22.57 19.07 4.75
C VAL A 345 -21.93 18.25 5.83
N VAL A 346 -21.18 18.89 6.72
CA VAL A 346 -20.54 18.23 7.84
C VAL A 346 -21.58 17.96 8.93
N ASP A 347 -21.67 16.70 9.36
CA ASP A 347 -22.37 16.29 10.57
C ASP A 347 -21.39 16.37 11.73
N GLU A 348 -21.49 17.40 12.56
CA GLU A 348 -20.53 17.65 13.64
C GLU A 348 -20.53 16.55 14.70
N THR A 349 -21.64 15.88 14.93
CA THR A 349 -21.70 14.75 15.86
C THR A 349 -20.89 13.56 15.35
N LYS A 350 -21.08 13.20 14.07
CA LYS A 350 -20.26 12.14 13.45
C LYS A 350 -18.80 12.55 13.33
N ARG A 351 -18.53 13.82 13.05
CA ARG A 351 -17.17 14.32 12.99
C ARG A 351 -16.48 14.16 14.35
N GLU A 352 -17.17 14.41 15.45
CA GLU A 352 -16.69 14.18 16.80
C GLU A 352 -16.36 12.70 17.05
N ASP A 353 -17.26 11.81 16.63
CA ASP A 353 -17.08 10.37 16.78
C ASP A 353 -15.91 9.84 15.92
N VAL A 354 -15.62 10.46 14.76
CA VAL A 354 -14.43 10.16 13.97
C VAL A 354 -13.15 10.48 14.73
N TYR A 355 -13.07 11.62 15.44
CA TYR A 355 -11.91 11.96 16.28
C TYR A 355 -11.69 10.93 17.39
N LYS A 356 -12.76 10.48 18.05
CA LYS A 356 -12.71 9.44 19.06
C LYS A 356 -12.20 8.12 18.48
N MET A 357 -12.79 7.67 17.36
CA MET A 357 -12.41 6.43 16.70
C MET A 357 -10.92 6.44 16.31
N VAL A 358 -10.44 7.52 15.68
CA VAL A 358 -9.03 7.64 15.28
C VAL A 358 -8.12 7.65 16.50
N SER A 359 -8.50 8.36 17.59
CA SER A 359 -7.76 8.35 18.85
C SER A 359 -7.67 6.94 19.46
N THR A 360 -8.77 6.19 19.49
CA THR A 360 -8.78 4.80 19.98
C THR A 360 -7.83 3.94 19.15
N ILE A 361 -7.96 3.96 17.82
CA ILE A 361 -7.12 3.14 16.93
C ILE A 361 -5.62 3.49 17.08
N LEU A 362 -5.26 4.76 17.20
CA LEU A 362 -3.86 5.17 17.38
C LEU A 362 -3.28 4.67 18.69
N LYS A 363 -4.05 4.74 19.79
CA LYS A 363 -3.63 4.28 21.12
C LYS A 363 -3.54 2.76 21.24
N ASP A 364 -4.27 2.03 20.38
CA ASP A 364 -4.26 0.57 20.32
C ASP A 364 -3.41 0.01 19.16
N SER A 365 -2.61 0.87 18.53
CA SER A 365 -1.83 0.51 17.34
C SER A 365 -0.70 -0.50 17.59
N ILE A 366 -0.54 -1.02 18.82
CA ILE A 366 0.32 -2.18 19.08
C ILE A 366 -0.14 -3.42 18.28
N SER A 367 -1.45 -3.60 18.12
CA SER A 367 -1.98 -4.68 17.28
C SER A 367 -1.70 -4.46 15.80
N TRP A 368 -1.57 -3.21 15.36
CA TRP A 368 -1.12 -2.82 14.02
C TRP A 368 0.37 -3.09 13.84
N ALA A 369 1.19 -2.80 14.85
CA ALA A 369 2.60 -3.16 14.86
C ALA A 369 2.83 -4.66 14.64
N ALA A 370 1.99 -5.51 15.23
CA ALA A 370 2.06 -6.96 15.02
C ALA A 370 1.81 -7.39 13.55
N ALA A 371 1.30 -6.52 12.67
CA ALA A 371 1.24 -6.75 11.23
C ALA A 371 2.53 -6.35 10.50
N GLY A 372 3.58 -5.94 11.23
CA GLY A 372 4.86 -5.51 10.67
C GLY A 372 5.11 -4.01 10.70
N HIS A 373 4.06 -3.21 10.80
CA HIS A 373 4.14 -1.74 10.70
C HIS A 373 4.86 -1.10 11.89
N ILE A 374 5.49 0.06 11.66
CA ILE A 374 6.02 0.90 12.74
C ILE A 374 4.92 1.90 13.09
N PRO A 375 4.28 1.84 14.26
CA PRO A 375 3.25 2.81 14.65
C PRO A 375 3.78 4.24 14.56
N ALA A 376 2.98 5.16 14.02
CA ALA A 376 3.34 6.57 13.99
C ALA A 376 3.20 7.22 15.38
N TYR A 377 2.35 6.66 16.24
CA TYR A 377 2.11 7.11 17.61
C TYR A 377 3.24 6.63 18.53
N LEU A 378 4.20 7.51 18.84
CA LEU A 378 5.43 7.22 19.58
C LEU A 378 5.22 6.50 20.92
N PRO A 379 4.17 6.81 21.74
CA PRO A 379 3.95 6.07 22.98
C PRO A 379 3.79 4.56 22.81
N ILE A 380 3.39 4.09 21.63
CA ILE A 380 3.35 2.65 21.32
C ILE A 380 4.76 2.15 20.98
N VAL A 381 5.52 2.84 20.15
CA VAL A 381 6.89 2.45 19.77
C VAL A 381 7.82 2.43 20.98
N GLU A 382 7.61 3.33 21.94
CA GLU A 382 8.38 3.43 23.17
C GLU A 382 7.91 2.45 24.25
N SER A 383 6.85 1.68 24.00
CA SER A 383 6.30 0.72 24.98
C SER A 383 7.18 -0.53 25.11
N PRO A 384 7.20 -1.18 26.30
CA PRO A 384 7.86 -2.47 26.46
C PRO A 384 7.32 -3.55 25.54
N GLU A 385 6.02 -3.53 25.23
CA GLU A 385 5.37 -4.49 24.35
C GLU A 385 5.93 -4.41 22.93
N TYR A 386 6.14 -3.21 22.39
CA TYR A 386 6.74 -3.03 21.06
C TYR A 386 8.20 -3.50 21.05
N ALA A 387 8.96 -3.20 22.10
CA ALA A 387 10.36 -3.62 22.22
C ALA A 387 10.55 -5.16 22.19
N GLU A 388 9.49 -5.92 22.51
CA GLU A 388 9.51 -7.39 22.46
C GLU A 388 9.06 -7.95 21.10
N LEU A 389 8.44 -7.16 20.22
CA LEU A 389 7.99 -7.62 18.90
C LEU A 389 9.18 -7.92 17.99
N ARG A 390 9.12 -9.07 17.33
CA ARG A 390 10.10 -9.49 16.31
C ARG A 390 9.37 -9.91 15.03
N PRO A 391 9.86 -9.47 13.88
CA PRO A 391 11.10 -8.68 13.63
C PRO A 391 10.97 -7.17 13.84
N GLN A 392 9.81 -6.63 14.23
CA GLN A 392 9.45 -5.21 14.19
C GLN A 392 10.47 -4.31 14.91
N ALA A 393 10.86 -4.67 16.14
CA ALA A 393 11.84 -3.90 16.90
C ALA A 393 13.25 -3.89 16.26
N ASN A 394 13.57 -4.86 15.37
CA ASN A 394 14.87 -4.92 14.71
C ASN A 394 15.02 -3.93 13.53
N TYR A 395 13.90 -3.44 12.99
CA TYR A 395 13.91 -2.43 11.92
C TYR A 395 13.21 -1.12 12.32
N ALA A 396 12.87 -0.96 13.60
CA ALA A 396 12.17 0.25 14.08
C ALA A 396 12.93 1.54 13.75
N GLU A 397 14.26 1.51 13.78
CA GLU A 397 15.12 2.66 13.44
C GLU A 397 14.97 3.12 11.98
N ALA A 398 14.32 2.33 11.10
CA ALA A 398 13.97 2.80 9.76
C ALA A 398 13.15 4.09 9.79
N ALA A 399 12.40 4.34 10.89
CA ALA A 399 11.63 5.57 11.09
C ALA A 399 12.50 6.84 11.08
N ASP A 400 13.81 6.73 11.36
CA ASP A 400 14.74 7.86 11.34
C ASP A 400 15.29 8.16 9.92
N TYR A 401 15.08 7.28 8.95
CA TYR A 401 15.68 7.33 7.62
C TYR A 401 14.64 7.33 6.48
N LEU A 402 13.39 7.69 6.79
CA LEU A 402 12.27 7.64 5.85
C LEU A 402 12.43 8.62 4.69
N ASN A 403 12.16 8.15 3.49
CA ASN A 403 12.08 8.97 2.29
C ASN A 403 10.76 8.69 1.57
N TYR A 404 9.85 9.67 1.65
CA TYR A 404 8.59 9.66 0.93
C TYR A 404 8.77 10.02 -0.54
N ASP A 405 7.78 9.67 -1.38
CA ASP A 405 7.74 10.13 -2.77
C ASP A 405 7.94 11.64 -2.88
N PRO A 406 8.65 12.12 -3.91
CA PRO A 406 8.74 13.56 -4.20
C PRO A 406 7.33 14.14 -4.36
N PRO A 407 6.99 15.24 -3.66
CA PRO A 407 5.63 15.74 -3.62
C PRO A 407 5.22 16.40 -4.95
N ALA A 408 4.14 15.91 -5.55
CA ALA A 408 3.41 16.53 -6.65
C ALA A 408 1.98 15.97 -6.69
N TRP A 409 1.06 16.62 -7.39
CA TRP A 409 -0.35 16.20 -7.44
C TRP A 409 -0.55 14.80 -8.03
N PHE A 410 0.38 14.28 -8.83
CA PHE A 410 0.31 12.97 -9.50
C PHE A 410 1.25 11.92 -8.91
N THR A 411 1.91 12.19 -7.77
CA THR A 411 2.85 11.27 -7.10
C THR A 411 2.21 10.53 -5.93
N GLY A 412 3.00 9.68 -5.27
CA GLY A 412 2.61 8.89 -4.11
C GLY A 412 2.26 7.45 -4.45
N SER A 413 2.05 6.65 -3.43
CA SER A 413 1.78 5.21 -3.54
C SER A 413 0.58 4.91 -4.45
N GLY A 414 0.78 3.99 -5.41
CA GLY A 414 -0.23 3.59 -6.38
C GLY A 414 -0.64 4.67 -7.38
N SER A 415 0.26 5.60 -7.69
CA SER A 415 0.03 6.74 -8.59
C SER A 415 0.50 6.47 -10.02
N ASP A 416 0.13 7.38 -10.91
CA ASP A 416 0.62 7.40 -12.29
C ASP A 416 2.15 7.60 -12.35
N PHE A 417 2.73 8.30 -11.39
CA PHE A 417 4.18 8.48 -11.29
C PHE A 417 4.91 7.13 -11.20
N GLN A 418 4.45 6.24 -10.34
CA GLN A 418 5.02 4.90 -10.23
C GLN A 418 4.73 4.04 -11.49
N THR A 419 3.61 4.26 -12.15
CA THR A 419 3.31 3.63 -13.44
C THR A 419 4.26 4.13 -14.54
N TYR A 420 4.58 5.42 -14.58
CA TYR A 420 5.56 5.97 -15.53
C TYR A 420 6.95 5.40 -15.30
N PHE A 421 7.32 5.18 -14.03
CA PHE A 421 8.58 4.54 -13.69
C PHE A 421 8.60 3.09 -14.18
N LEU A 422 7.56 2.32 -13.90
CA LEU A 422 7.39 0.94 -14.38
C LEU A 422 7.58 0.85 -15.90
N ASP A 423 6.82 1.66 -16.63
CA ASP A 423 6.82 1.65 -18.11
C ASP A 423 8.19 2.01 -18.71
N SER A 424 9.00 2.78 -17.99
CA SER A 424 10.30 3.24 -18.48
C SER A 424 11.46 2.36 -18.02
N ILE A 425 11.34 1.71 -16.87
CA ILE A 425 12.47 1.06 -16.17
C ILE A 425 12.37 -0.46 -16.14
N GLN A 426 11.18 -1.06 -16.20
CA GLN A 426 11.05 -2.51 -16.12
C GLN A 426 11.88 -3.23 -17.20
N SER A 427 11.85 -2.74 -18.43
CA SER A 427 12.67 -3.31 -19.52
C SER A 427 14.16 -3.09 -19.30
N VAL A 428 14.55 -1.96 -18.70
CA VAL A 428 15.96 -1.70 -18.35
C VAL A 428 16.49 -2.79 -17.41
N ILE A 429 15.71 -3.15 -16.39
CA ILE A 429 16.12 -4.22 -15.47
C ILE A 429 16.09 -5.59 -16.14
N LEU A 430 15.02 -5.93 -16.88
CA LEU A 430 14.83 -7.24 -17.53
C LEU A 430 15.85 -7.52 -18.62
N ALA A 431 16.03 -6.57 -19.53
CA ALA A 431 16.88 -6.74 -20.73
C ALA A 431 18.32 -6.27 -20.49
N LYS A 432 18.61 -5.69 -19.30
CA LYS A 432 19.91 -5.04 -19.01
C LYS A 432 20.22 -3.91 -20.00
N ASP A 433 19.17 -3.15 -20.35
CA ASP A 433 19.27 -2.01 -21.26
C ASP A 433 19.97 -0.81 -20.60
N ASP A 434 20.22 0.25 -21.37
CA ASP A 434 20.85 1.50 -20.90
C ASP A 434 20.02 2.18 -19.82
N ALA A 435 20.57 2.20 -18.59
CA ALA A 435 19.94 2.80 -17.42
C ALA A 435 19.69 4.31 -17.58
N ALA A 436 20.65 5.03 -18.17
CA ALA A 436 20.52 6.46 -18.42
C ALA A 436 19.40 6.77 -19.44
N ALA A 437 19.27 5.96 -20.48
CA ALA A 437 18.17 6.12 -21.44
C ALA A 437 16.80 5.86 -20.78
N GLY A 438 16.70 4.84 -19.92
CA GLY A 438 15.49 4.56 -19.16
C GLY A 438 15.10 5.73 -18.24
N MET A 439 16.06 6.27 -17.50
CA MET A 439 15.81 7.44 -16.63
C MET A 439 15.40 8.67 -17.42
N ARG A 440 16.05 8.96 -18.54
CA ARG A 440 15.64 10.09 -19.41
C ARG A 440 14.21 9.90 -19.93
N ALA A 441 13.81 8.69 -20.29
CA ALA A 441 12.44 8.39 -20.71
C ALA A 441 11.42 8.63 -19.58
N PHE A 442 11.73 8.19 -18.37
CA PHE A 442 10.91 8.45 -17.19
C PHE A 442 10.78 9.95 -16.92
N VAL A 443 11.90 10.67 -16.84
CA VAL A 443 11.95 12.12 -16.59
C VAL A 443 11.17 12.90 -17.63
N ALA A 444 11.24 12.52 -18.93
CA ALA A 444 10.46 13.15 -19.99
C ALA A 444 8.93 13.03 -19.76
N ARG A 445 8.47 11.87 -19.26
CA ARG A 445 7.06 11.67 -18.91
C ARG A 445 6.65 12.52 -17.71
N VAL A 446 7.48 12.55 -16.66
CA VAL A 446 7.24 13.37 -15.48
C VAL A 446 7.20 14.86 -15.85
N ASN A 447 8.13 15.34 -16.66
CA ASN A 447 8.14 16.72 -17.16
C ASN A 447 6.85 17.07 -17.93
N THR A 448 6.30 16.10 -18.69
CA THR A 448 5.01 16.27 -19.35
C THR A 448 3.86 16.49 -18.36
N GLN A 449 3.90 15.83 -17.21
CA GLN A 449 2.89 16.05 -16.16
C GLN A 449 3.10 17.37 -15.42
N LEU A 450 4.35 17.71 -15.10
CA LEU A 450 4.69 18.98 -14.45
C LEU A 450 4.30 20.21 -15.29
N SER A 451 4.22 20.08 -16.62
CA SER A 451 3.75 21.14 -17.51
C SER A 451 2.24 21.35 -17.50
N ARG A 452 1.48 20.45 -16.85
CA ARG A 452 0.01 20.55 -16.74
C ARG A 452 -0.35 21.15 -15.39
N PRO A 453 -1.38 22.01 -15.34
CA PRO A 453 -1.88 22.47 -14.05
C PRO A 453 -2.40 21.29 -13.23
N ALA A 454 -2.28 21.38 -11.91
CA ALA A 454 -2.95 20.44 -11.02
C ALA A 454 -4.45 20.44 -11.30
N PRO A 455 -5.13 19.29 -11.30
CA PRO A 455 -6.57 19.25 -11.36
C PRO A 455 -7.13 19.91 -10.11
N VAL A 456 -8.00 20.94 -10.29
CA VAL A 456 -8.69 21.66 -9.23
C VAL A 456 -10.02 21.01 -8.92
#